data_07fb8cfc63e623daf77e42b7a11831e5
#
_entry.id   07fb8cfc63e623daf77e42b7a11831e5
#
_cell.length_a   1.000
_cell.length_b   1.000
_cell.length_c   1.000
_cell.angle_alpha   90.00
_cell.angle_beta   90.00
_cell.angle_gamma   90.00
#
_symmetry.space_group_name_H-M   'P 1'
#
loop_
_entity.id
_entity.type
_entity.pdbx_description
1 polymer ?
#
loop_
_entity_poly.entity_id
_entity_poly.type
_entity_poly.pdbx_seq_one_letter_code
_entity_poly.pdbx_strand_id
1 'polypeptide(L)'
;MPEHDLAALWEAHCRCEFETRDADATMATMVASPYVNHIPTMAGGVGHDQLKRFYKYHFIGANPPDMTMIPVSRTIGTDRLVDEMIVRFTHTTTIDWMLPGIPPTGRTVEVPLVAIVQFRDGKVAHEHIYWDQASVLVQIGKLDAQGLPVAGAAAAHKVLDPARPSNTLLGEAWAGSDGKPI
;
A
#
# COMPACT_ATOMS: atom_id res chain seq x y z
N MET A 1 28.28 0.27 8.25
CA MET A 1 27.15 -0.67 8.06
C MET A 1 26.04 -0.16 8.95
N PRO A 2 24.75 -0.28 8.58
CA PRO A 2 23.68 0.07 9.51
C PRO A 2 23.83 -0.78 10.78
N GLU A 3 23.60 -0.16 11.92
CA GLU A 3 23.69 -0.80 13.25
C GLU A 3 22.66 -1.91 13.43
N HIS A 4 21.60 -1.88 12.62
CA HIS A 4 20.48 -2.82 12.66
C HIS A 4 20.16 -3.36 11.26
N ASP A 5 19.66 -4.58 11.20
CA ASP A 5 19.08 -5.18 9.99
C ASP A 5 17.65 -4.65 9.79
N LEU A 6 17.53 -3.61 8.96
CA LEU A 6 16.24 -2.95 8.70
C LEU A 6 15.24 -3.88 8.00
N ALA A 7 15.70 -4.83 7.19
CA ALA A 7 14.82 -5.79 6.56
C ALA A 7 14.19 -6.72 7.60
N ALA A 8 14.99 -7.28 8.50
CA ALA A 8 14.51 -8.15 9.57
C ALA A 8 13.56 -7.42 10.53
N LEU A 9 13.85 -6.15 10.85
CA LEU A 9 12.96 -5.32 11.68
C LEU A 9 11.60 -5.08 11.00
N TRP A 10 11.60 -4.78 9.71
CA TRP A 10 10.38 -4.58 8.93
C TRP A 10 9.57 -5.87 8.81
N GLU A 11 10.20 -7.00 8.52
CA GLU A 11 9.54 -8.29 8.45
C GLU A 11 8.92 -8.70 9.78
N ALA A 12 9.60 -8.43 10.90
CA ALA A 12 9.04 -8.67 12.23
C ALA A 12 7.80 -7.81 12.49
N HIS A 13 7.82 -6.53 12.07
CA HIS A 13 6.67 -5.63 12.17
C HIS A 13 5.48 -6.13 11.33
N CYS A 14 5.70 -6.39 10.03
CA CYS A 14 4.66 -6.91 9.13
C CYS A 14 4.07 -8.25 9.62
N ARG A 15 4.88 -9.12 10.21
CA ARG A 15 4.39 -10.36 10.79
C ARG A 15 3.37 -10.11 11.90
N CYS A 16 3.60 -9.09 12.74
CA CYS A 16 2.64 -8.73 13.79
C CYS A 16 1.32 -8.22 13.21
N GLU A 17 1.35 -7.51 12.09
CA GLU A 17 0.16 -6.97 11.45
C GLU A 17 -0.66 -8.00 10.68
N PHE A 18 0.01 -8.85 9.88
CA PHE A 18 -0.66 -9.69 8.87
C PHE A 18 -0.73 -11.17 9.25
N GLU A 19 0.21 -11.69 10.05
CA GLU A 19 0.24 -13.10 10.45
C GLU A 19 -0.34 -13.30 11.85
N THR A 20 0.29 -12.72 12.89
CA THR A 20 -0.20 -12.87 14.27
C THR A 20 -1.40 -11.98 14.57
N ARG A 21 -1.58 -10.90 13.83
CA ARG A 21 -2.68 -9.93 13.94
C ARG A 21 -2.83 -9.37 15.36
N ASP A 22 -1.72 -8.99 15.95
CA ASP A 22 -1.63 -8.52 17.32
C ASP A 22 -1.18 -7.05 17.35
N ALA A 23 -2.11 -6.15 17.70
CA ALA A 23 -1.86 -4.72 17.78
C ALA A 23 -0.86 -4.34 18.87
N ASP A 24 -0.81 -5.07 19.98
CA ASP A 24 0.16 -4.82 21.06
C ASP A 24 1.56 -5.23 20.62
N ALA A 25 1.69 -6.38 19.97
CA ALA A 25 2.95 -6.83 19.38
C ALA A 25 3.43 -5.88 18.28
N THR A 26 2.53 -5.40 17.40
CA THR A 26 2.84 -4.39 16.38
C THR A 26 3.41 -3.12 17.03
N MET A 27 2.72 -2.57 18.02
CA MET A 27 3.19 -1.38 18.74
C MET A 27 4.54 -1.58 19.45
N ALA A 28 4.85 -2.78 19.92
CA ALA A 28 6.13 -3.09 20.57
C ALA A 28 7.32 -3.01 19.61
N THR A 29 7.11 -3.17 18.30
CA THR A 29 8.13 -3.00 17.25
C THR A 29 8.39 -1.54 16.90
N MET A 30 7.59 -0.61 17.40
CA MET A 30 7.67 0.82 17.09
C MET A 30 8.33 1.62 18.21
N VAL A 31 8.80 2.83 17.88
CA VAL A 31 9.29 3.81 18.87
C VAL A 31 8.17 4.26 19.80
N ALA A 32 8.52 4.96 20.90
CA ALA A 32 7.53 5.44 21.88
C ALA A 32 6.52 6.44 21.30
N SER A 33 6.92 7.25 20.31
CA SER A 33 6.02 8.19 19.62
C SER A 33 6.10 7.95 18.10
N PRO A 34 5.41 6.93 17.57
CA PRO A 34 5.41 6.58 16.16
C PRO A 34 4.43 7.43 15.36
N TYR A 35 4.56 7.36 14.03
CA TYR A 35 3.67 8.01 13.09
C TYR A 35 3.42 7.10 11.88
N VAL A 36 2.16 6.90 11.52
CA VAL A 36 1.75 6.18 10.28
C VAL A 36 0.74 7.00 9.51
N ASN A 37 0.92 7.07 8.22
CA ASN A 37 -0.01 7.75 7.31
C ASN A 37 -0.20 6.96 6.01
N HIS A 38 -1.40 6.52 5.79
CA HIS A 38 -1.88 6.01 4.51
C HIS A 38 -2.29 7.19 3.65
N ILE A 39 -1.39 7.62 2.75
CA ILE A 39 -1.46 8.92 2.08
C ILE A 39 -2.80 9.20 1.37
N PRO A 40 -3.39 8.26 0.59
CA PRO A 40 -4.61 8.56 -0.15
C PRO A 40 -5.85 8.81 0.73
N THR A 41 -5.87 8.31 1.95
CA THR A 41 -7.01 8.38 2.87
C THR A 41 -6.71 9.13 4.15
N MET A 42 -5.43 9.49 4.39
CA MET A 42 -4.92 10.08 5.64
C MET A 42 -5.20 9.21 6.88
N ALA A 43 -5.42 7.90 6.68
CA ALA A 43 -5.64 6.95 7.76
C ALA A 43 -4.33 6.60 8.46
N GLY A 44 -4.35 6.42 9.77
CA GLY A 44 -3.18 6.14 10.60
C GLY A 44 -3.25 6.82 11.95
N GLY A 45 -2.12 7.35 12.42
CA GLY A 45 -2.09 8.04 13.71
C GLY A 45 -0.73 8.61 14.06
N VAL A 46 -0.71 9.53 15.01
CA VAL A 46 0.47 10.16 15.60
C VAL A 46 0.54 9.84 17.09
N GLY A 47 1.66 9.27 17.52
CA GLY A 47 1.87 8.83 18.90
C GLY A 47 1.25 7.49 19.20
N HIS A 48 1.63 6.91 20.35
CA HIS A 48 1.33 5.54 20.73
C HIS A 48 -0.18 5.25 20.79
N ASP A 49 -0.96 6.04 21.49
CA ASP A 49 -2.36 5.71 21.79
C ASP A 49 -3.26 5.84 20.56
N GLN A 50 -3.05 6.90 19.75
CA GLN A 50 -3.82 7.09 18.53
C GLN A 50 -3.51 5.97 17.53
N LEU A 51 -2.23 5.63 17.37
CA LEU A 51 -1.81 4.60 16.43
C LEU A 51 -2.21 3.20 16.89
N LYS A 52 -2.10 2.89 18.19
CA LYS A 52 -2.60 1.62 18.74
C LYS A 52 -4.10 1.44 18.51
N ARG A 53 -4.89 2.53 18.70
CA ARG A 53 -6.33 2.53 18.39
C ARG A 53 -6.58 2.24 16.91
N PHE A 54 -5.81 2.87 16.00
CA PHE A 54 -5.91 2.65 14.57
C PHE A 54 -5.62 1.19 14.22
N TYR A 55 -4.49 0.63 14.65
CA TYR A 55 -4.13 -0.77 14.39
C TYR A 55 -5.19 -1.74 14.90
N LYS A 56 -5.66 -1.53 16.12
CA LYS A 56 -6.59 -2.45 16.77
C LYS A 56 -7.97 -2.50 16.12
N TYR A 57 -8.51 -1.35 15.72
CA TYR A 57 -9.92 -1.25 15.32
C TYR A 57 -10.14 -0.97 13.82
N HIS A 58 -9.13 -0.45 13.11
CA HIS A 58 -9.31 0.04 11.74
C HIS A 58 -8.33 -0.56 10.73
N PHE A 59 -7.33 -1.34 11.17
CA PHE A 59 -6.32 -1.91 10.27
C PHE A 59 -6.24 -3.43 10.39
N ILE A 60 -5.72 -3.98 11.50
CA ILE A 60 -5.38 -5.40 11.62
C ILE A 60 -6.61 -6.31 11.43
N GLY A 61 -7.74 -5.96 12.06
CA GLY A 61 -8.99 -6.72 11.95
C GLY A 61 -9.81 -6.42 10.70
N ALA A 62 -9.48 -5.35 9.97
CA ALA A 62 -10.24 -4.89 8.81
C ALA A 62 -9.83 -5.55 7.49
N ASN A 63 -8.64 -6.16 7.45
CA ASN A 63 -8.11 -6.75 6.22
C ASN A 63 -8.87 -8.01 5.81
N PRO A 64 -9.27 -8.13 4.51
CA PRO A 64 -9.88 -9.35 3.97
C PRO A 64 -9.01 -10.59 4.21
N PRO A 65 -9.62 -11.77 4.40
CA PRO A 65 -8.87 -12.98 4.70
C PRO A 65 -7.99 -13.47 3.55
N ASP A 66 -8.29 -13.07 2.32
CA ASP A 66 -7.54 -13.38 1.10
C ASP A 66 -6.55 -12.29 0.70
N MET A 67 -6.34 -11.27 1.54
CA MET A 67 -5.37 -10.22 1.25
C MET A 67 -3.96 -10.80 1.16
N THR A 68 -3.30 -10.53 0.06
CA THR A 68 -1.92 -10.95 -0.22
C THR A 68 -1.09 -9.76 -0.67
N MET A 69 0.19 -9.79 -0.31
CA MET A 69 1.21 -8.84 -0.74
C MET A 69 2.24 -9.57 -1.58
N ILE A 70 2.36 -9.21 -2.84
CA ILE A 70 3.33 -9.77 -3.79
C ILE A 70 4.50 -8.80 -3.83
N PRO A 71 5.68 -9.16 -3.29
CA PRO A 71 6.84 -8.27 -3.29
C PRO A 71 7.34 -8.03 -4.72
N VAL A 72 7.72 -6.79 -5.02
CA VAL A 72 8.30 -6.37 -6.31
C VAL A 72 9.75 -5.96 -6.12
N SER A 73 10.01 -4.98 -5.26
CA SER A 73 11.37 -4.52 -4.97
C SER A 73 11.49 -3.98 -3.55
N ARG A 74 12.72 -4.02 -3.02
CA ARG A 74 13.06 -3.44 -1.72
C ARG A 74 14.37 -2.67 -1.81
N THR A 75 14.35 -1.42 -1.36
CA THR A 75 15.54 -0.59 -1.23
C THR A 75 15.81 -0.30 0.23
N ILE A 76 17.03 -0.55 0.69
CA ILE A 76 17.44 -0.35 2.08
C ILE A 76 18.50 0.75 2.13
N GLY A 77 18.20 1.83 2.86
CA GLY A 77 19.10 2.91 3.16
C GLY A 77 19.75 2.77 4.54
N THR A 78 20.26 3.87 5.07
CA THR A 78 20.91 3.89 6.38
C THR A 78 19.92 3.79 7.54
N ASP A 79 18.77 4.47 7.42
CA ASP A 79 17.72 4.58 8.43
C ASP A 79 16.32 4.38 7.84
N ARG A 80 16.23 4.04 6.55
CA ARG A 80 14.99 3.88 5.81
C ARG A 80 14.99 2.64 4.94
N LEU A 81 13.76 2.15 4.74
CA LEU A 81 13.45 1.09 3.80
C LEU A 81 12.30 1.57 2.91
N VAL A 82 12.40 1.27 1.63
CA VAL A 82 11.28 1.43 0.68
C VAL A 82 10.92 0.05 0.18
N ASP A 83 9.67 -0.32 0.36
CA ASP A 83 9.10 -1.60 -0.08
C ASP A 83 8.06 -1.34 -1.16
N GLU A 84 8.24 -1.97 -2.32
CA GLU A 84 7.30 -1.94 -3.43
C GLU A 84 6.64 -3.31 -3.56
N MET A 85 5.33 -3.32 -3.62
CA MET A 85 4.55 -4.55 -3.67
C MET A 85 3.25 -4.37 -4.46
N ILE A 86 2.65 -5.47 -4.86
CA ILE A 86 1.26 -5.49 -5.32
C ILE A 86 0.40 -6.03 -4.19
N VAL A 87 -0.61 -5.27 -3.79
CA VAL A 87 -1.64 -5.72 -2.87
C VAL A 87 -2.82 -6.24 -3.67
N ARG A 88 -3.24 -7.47 -3.35
CA ARG A 88 -4.38 -8.14 -3.97
C ARG A 88 -5.34 -8.61 -2.88
N PHE A 89 -6.63 -8.36 -3.06
CA PHE A 89 -7.69 -8.82 -2.16
C PHE A 89 -9.07 -8.82 -2.84
N THR A 90 -10.01 -9.56 -2.25
CA THR A 90 -11.44 -9.41 -2.56
C THR A 90 -12.08 -8.54 -1.48
N HIS A 91 -12.76 -7.47 -1.87
CA HIS A 91 -13.39 -6.52 -0.95
C HIS A 91 -14.62 -7.15 -0.26
N THR A 92 -14.36 -8.04 0.70
CA THR A 92 -15.37 -8.80 1.46
C THR A 92 -15.58 -8.29 2.88
N THR A 93 -14.72 -7.37 3.35
CA THR A 93 -14.79 -6.73 4.67
C THR A 93 -14.81 -5.21 4.53
N THR A 94 -15.19 -4.49 5.57
CA THR A 94 -15.01 -3.03 5.64
C THR A 94 -13.52 -2.75 5.88
N ILE A 95 -12.86 -2.07 4.94
CA ILE A 95 -11.42 -1.74 4.99
C ILE A 95 -11.29 -0.24 5.27
N ASP A 96 -11.40 0.14 6.53
CA ASP A 96 -11.46 1.56 6.93
C ASP A 96 -10.23 2.36 6.50
N TRP A 97 -9.05 1.76 6.50
CA TRP A 97 -7.82 2.46 6.15
C TRP A 97 -7.68 2.73 4.63
N MET A 98 -8.28 1.91 3.77
CA MET A 98 -8.20 2.06 2.30
C MET A 98 -9.51 2.57 1.68
N LEU A 99 -10.66 2.14 2.20
CA LEU A 99 -11.99 2.37 1.67
C LEU A 99 -12.97 2.87 2.76
N PRO A 100 -12.64 3.96 3.48
CA PRO A 100 -13.46 4.45 4.58
C PRO A 100 -14.89 4.73 4.13
N GLY A 101 -15.86 4.18 4.87
CA GLY A 101 -17.28 4.37 4.62
C GLY A 101 -17.85 3.62 3.39
N ILE A 102 -17.06 2.78 2.72
CA ILE A 102 -17.53 1.98 1.57
C ILE A 102 -17.81 0.55 2.05
N PRO A 103 -19.08 0.09 1.97
CA PRO A 103 -19.41 -1.29 2.31
C PRO A 103 -18.81 -2.29 1.33
N PRO A 104 -18.59 -3.54 1.75
CA PRO A 104 -18.04 -4.60 0.90
C PRO A 104 -18.76 -4.75 -0.43
N THR A 105 -18.01 -4.85 -1.52
CA THR A 105 -18.55 -4.95 -2.89
C THR A 105 -18.42 -6.34 -3.49
N GLY A 106 -17.64 -7.23 -2.86
CA GLY A 106 -17.30 -8.55 -3.39
C GLY A 106 -16.37 -8.53 -4.60
N ARG A 107 -15.84 -7.37 -5.00
CA ARG A 107 -14.96 -7.23 -6.17
C ARG A 107 -13.51 -7.40 -5.78
N THR A 108 -12.71 -7.94 -6.71
CA THR A 108 -11.26 -8.08 -6.54
C THR A 108 -10.55 -6.77 -6.87
N VAL A 109 -9.50 -6.47 -6.10
CA VAL A 109 -8.62 -5.32 -6.26
C VAL A 109 -7.17 -5.82 -6.38
N GLU A 110 -6.44 -5.26 -7.35
CA GLU A 110 -4.99 -5.39 -7.49
C GLU A 110 -4.41 -4.00 -7.69
N VAL A 111 -3.53 -3.57 -6.79
CA VAL A 111 -2.96 -2.21 -6.82
C VAL A 111 -1.49 -2.21 -6.40
N PRO A 112 -0.62 -1.48 -7.12
CA PRO A 112 0.73 -1.21 -6.64
C PRO A 112 0.68 -0.38 -5.37
N LEU A 113 1.48 -0.76 -4.39
CA LEU A 113 1.62 -0.06 -3.13
C LEU A 113 3.10 0.13 -2.81
N VAL A 114 3.44 1.30 -2.31
CA VAL A 114 4.78 1.64 -1.82
C VAL A 114 4.70 2.03 -0.35
N ALA A 115 5.47 1.35 0.48
CA ALA A 115 5.69 1.72 1.88
C ALA A 115 7.08 2.35 2.03
N ILE A 116 7.14 3.56 2.57
CA ILE A 116 8.39 4.23 2.97
C ILE A 116 8.46 4.20 4.49
N VAL A 117 9.39 3.44 5.01
CA VAL A 117 9.52 3.15 6.45
C VAL A 117 10.79 3.74 6.99
N GLN A 118 10.71 4.55 8.04
CA GLN A 118 11.88 5.06 8.76
C GLN A 118 12.06 4.33 10.08
N PHE A 119 13.31 4.05 10.39
CA PHE A 119 13.72 3.40 11.63
C PHE A 119 14.52 4.34 12.50
N ARG A 120 14.41 4.17 13.81
CA ARG A 120 15.21 4.84 14.82
C ARG A 120 15.38 3.91 16.01
N ASP A 121 16.62 3.77 16.49
CA ASP A 121 16.96 2.93 17.64
C ASP A 121 16.47 1.48 17.50
N GLY A 122 16.60 0.89 16.30
CA GLY A 122 16.17 -0.49 16.02
C GLY A 122 14.65 -0.70 16.00
N LYS A 123 13.86 0.35 15.83
CA LYS A 123 12.39 0.29 15.80
C LYS A 123 11.82 1.12 14.66
N VAL A 124 10.62 0.76 14.21
CA VAL A 124 9.85 1.55 13.24
C VAL A 124 9.48 2.88 13.87
N ALA A 125 9.87 3.98 13.22
CA ALA A 125 9.60 5.33 13.69
C ALA A 125 8.42 5.96 12.98
N HIS A 126 8.37 5.81 11.64
CA HIS A 126 7.19 6.20 10.89
C HIS A 126 7.07 5.43 9.56
N GLU A 127 5.85 5.46 9.02
CA GLU A 127 5.49 4.86 7.73
C GLU A 127 4.65 5.83 6.92
N HIS A 128 4.99 5.95 5.63
CA HIS A 128 4.15 6.57 4.61
C HIS A 128 3.78 5.52 3.57
N ILE A 129 2.51 5.27 3.39
CA ILE A 129 2.00 4.24 2.50
C ILE A 129 1.23 4.89 1.35
N TYR A 130 1.60 4.55 0.11
CA TYR A 130 1.09 5.14 -1.11
C TYR A 130 0.45 4.08 -2.00
N TRP A 131 -0.68 4.41 -2.60
CA TRP A 131 -1.30 3.65 -3.70
C TRP A 131 -2.15 4.58 -4.56
N ASP A 132 -2.60 4.10 -5.73
CA ASP A 132 -3.55 4.82 -6.58
C ASP A 132 -4.99 4.54 -6.14
N GLN A 133 -5.59 5.49 -5.42
CA GLN A 133 -6.96 5.38 -4.92
C GLN A 133 -7.98 5.38 -6.05
N ALA A 134 -7.74 6.10 -7.14
CA ALA A 134 -8.65 6.12 -8.27
C ALA A 134 -8.76 4.72 -8.91
N SER A 135 -7.62 4.04 -9.10
CA SER A 135 -7.58 2.66 -9.59
C SER A 135 -8.29 1.68 -8.66
N VAL A 136 -8.20 1.84 -7.34
CA VAL A 136 -8.95 1.03 -6.38
C VAL A 136 -10.45 1.27 -6.54
N LEU A 137 -10.90 2.53 -6.58
CA LEU A 137 -12.32 2.89 -6.70
C LEU A 137 -12.94 2.40 -8.02
N VAL A 138 -12.20 2.43 -9.13
CA VAL A 138 -12.66 1.87 -10.41
C VAL A 138 -12.88 0.36 -10.30
N GLN A 139 -11.94 -0.36 -9.72
CA GLN A 139 -12.02 -1.82 -9.60
C GLN A 139 -13.21 -2.27 -8.74
N ILE A 140 -13.53 -1.53 -7.68
CA ILE A 140 -14.71 -1.83 -6.84
C ILE A 140 -16.02 -1.24 -7.38
N GLY A 141 -15.99 -0.55 -8.55
CA GLY A 141 -17.16 0.03 -9.21
C GLY A 141 -17.75 1.25 -8.49
N LYS A 142 -16.92 2.02 -7.80
CA LYS A 142 -17.29 3.28 -7.14
C LYS A 142 -16.83 4.53 -7.89
N LEU A 143 -16.02 4.34 -8.92
CA LEU A 143 -15.61 5.37 -9.87
C LEU A 143 -15.80 4.83 -11.30
N ASP A 144 -16.48 5.60 -12.15
CA ASP A 144 -16.50 5.34 -13.59
C ASP A 144 -15.22 5.87 -14.23
N ALA A 145 -14.48 4.98 -14.90
CA ALA A 145 -13.24 5.34 -15.58
C ALA A 145 -13.46 6.05 -16.93
N GLN A 146 -14.70 6.13 -17.43
CA GLN A 146 -14.98 6.72 -18.73
C GLN A 146 -14.51 8.19 -18.78
N GLY A 147 -13.60 8.49 -19.69
CA GLY A 147 -13.02 9.83 -19.85
C GLY A 147 -11.99 10.24 -18.79
N LEU A 148 -11.61 9.31 -17.87
CA LEU A 148 -10.59 9.57 -16.88
C LEU A 148 -9.31 8.78 -17.17
N PRO A 149 -8.11 9.36 -16.95
CA PRO A 149 -6.83 8.67 -17.15
C PRO A 149 -6.51 7.76 -15.95
N VAL A 150 -7.30 6.71 -15.75
CA VAL A 150 -7.15 5.76 -14.63
C VAL A 150 -6.88 4.37 -15.15
N ALA A 151 -5.79 3.76 -14.69
CA ALA A 151 -5.32 2.47 -15.19
C ALA A 151 -6.07 1.25 -14.60
N GLY A 152 -6.67 1.38 -13.41
CA GLY A 152 -7.26 0.25 -12.72
C GLY A 152 -6.22 -0.85 -12.41
N ALA A 153 -6.61 -2.12 -12.54
CA ALA A 153 -5.72 -3.26 -12.30
C ALA A 153 -4.53 -3.33 -13.30
N ALA A 154 -4.64 -2.68 -14.47
CA ALA A 154 -3.57 -2.72 -15.49
C ALA A 154 -2.25 -2.14 -14.95
N ALA A 155 -2.27 -1.20 -14.00
CA ALA A 155 -1.08 -0.68 -13.34
C ALA A 155 -0.31 -1.79 -12.60
N ALA A 156 -1.00 -2.58 -11.79
CA ALA A 156 -0.40 -3.70 -11.06
C ALA A 156 0.15 -4.77 -12.01
N HIS A 157 -0.61 -5.11 -13.05
CA HIS A 157 -0.18 -6.09 -14.04
C HIS A 157 1.08 -5.65 -14.80
N LYS A 158 1.21 -4.35 -15.11
CA LYS A 158 2.38 -3.83 -15.80
C LYS A 158 3.62 -3.76 -14.90
N VAL A 159 3.45 -3.54 -13.61
CA VAL A 159 4.57 -3.62 -12.65
C VAL A 159 5.13 -5.05 -12.60
N LEU A 160 4.26 -6.07 -12.60
CA LEU A 160 4.67 -7.47 -12.58
C LEU A 160 5.21 -7.98 -13.93
N ASP A 161 4.77 -7.38 -15.04
CA ASP A 161 5.16 -7.75 -16.40
C ASP A 161 5.43 -6.49 -17.24
N PRO A 162 6.69 -6.03 -17.32
CA PRO A 162 7.09 -4.84 -18.09
C PRO A 162 6.78 -4.93 -19.59
N ALA A 163 6.60 -6.15 -20.15
CA ALA A 163 6.30 -6.35 -21.56
C ALA A 163 4.86 -5.95 -21.92
N ARG A 164 3.99 -5.75 -20.97
CA ARG A 164 2.63 -5.26 -21.21
C ARG A 164 2.65 -3.87 -21.87
N PRO A 165 1.63 -3.54 -22.69
CA PRO A 165 1.58 -2.27 -23.42
C PRO A 165 1.78 -1.06 -22.50
N SER A 166 2.58 -0.10 -22.99
CA SER A 166 2.72 1.23 -22.39
C SER A 166 1.82 2.22 -23.12
N ASN A 167 1.59 3.37 -22.48
CA ASN A 167 0.94 4.53 -23.11
C ASN A 167 -0.52 4.32 -23.58
N THR A 168 -1.17 3.26 -23.10
CA THR A 168 -2.56 2.93 -23.48
C THR A 168 -3.54 4.06 -23.14
N LEU A 169 -3.27 4.83 -22.08
CA LEU A 169 -4.09 5.97 -21.68
C LEU A 169 -3.80 7.25 -22.48
N LEU A 170 -2.72 7.29 -23.25
CA LEU A 170 -2.44 8.41 -24.14
C LEU A 170 -3.28 8.36 -25.42
N GLY A 171 -3.78 7.16 -25.81
CA GLY A 171 -4.69 6.98 -26.93
C GLY A 171 -4.19 7.61 -28.24
N GLU A 172 -5.03 8.48 -28.83
CA GLU A 172 -4.72 9.16 -30.10
C GLU A 172 -3.45 10.03 -30.05
N ALA A 173 -3.13 10.62 -28.87
CA ALA A 173 -1.90 11.42 -28.74
C ALA A 173 -0.64 10.55 -28.90
N TRP A 174 -0.67 9.30 -28.44
CA TRP A 174 0.41 8.35 -28.65
C TRP A 174 0.51 7.94 -30.13
N ALA A 175 -0.61 7.54 -30.71
CA ALA A 175 -0.66 7.15 -32.13
C ALA A 175 -0.22 8.30 -33.07
N GLY A 176 -0.64 9.54 -32.79
CA GLY A 176 -0.27 10.71 -33.55
C GLY A 176 1.20 11.13 -33.44
N SER A 177 2.00 10.49 -32.60
CA SER A 177 3.45 10.69 -32.49
C SER A 177 4.26 9.64 -33.25
N ASP A 178 3.61 8.64 -33.84
CA ASP A 178 4.29 7.59 -34.60
C ASP A 178 4.99 8.18 -35.81
N GLY A 179 6.24 7.75 -36.06
CA GLY A 179 7.08 8.23 -37.16
C GLY A 179 7.61 9.65 -37.00
N LYS A 180 7.34 10.36 -35.89
CA LYS A 180 7.99 11.67 -35.67
C LYS A 180 9.46 11.48 -35.26
N PRO A 181 10.35 12.42 -35.64
CA PRO A 181 11.75 12.38 -35.22
C PRO A 181 11.89 12.38 -33.69
N ILE A 182 12.81 11.53 -33.18
CA ILE A 182 13.19 11.44 -31.76
C ILE A 182 14.63 11.91 -31.56
#